data_aaa539cea7a85a700eefe894f2d8d674
#
_entry.id   aaa539cea7a85a700eefe894f2d8d674
#
_cell.length_a   1.000
_cell.length_b   1.000
_cell.length_c   1.000
_cell.angle_alpha   90.00
_cell.angle_beta   90.00
_cell.angle_gamma   90.00
#
_symmetry.space_group_name_H-M   'P 1'
#
loop_
_entity.id
_entity.type
_entity.pdbx_description
1 polymer ?
#
loop_
_entity_poly.entity_id
_entity_poly.type
_entity_poly.pdbx_seq_one_letter_code
_entity_poly.pdbx_strand_id
1 'polypeptide(L)'
;MKHLKKISIISSLLLLLVACGGHPDVPESAKETGELPKIYPDYCNVTVPQNIAPLNFMVADEACSECVARLTAADGNQQTYGGEGRKVIVPEDEWQQMMTSSAGKEVEVELWANDAQGWKKYKTFSIRVEEPVDEYVSYRLIEPSYVIYDRMCISQRKLTSFDESEVFNNKITVGNKKGQCINCHSYQNYGTNNMLFHVRVTNGGTILVVDGKPRKVDLKREGCLSAGVYPAWHPKENLIAFSTNLTAQIFHTVNKNKAEVFDSASDLILYDIKNDTVLPVCNDTTRFEVFPTWSPDGKWLYYCVAEDSVYGTDFKQCYDKRFYNIYRKSFDAKTLAFGEEELVYDAAQKRRSCSLPRISPDGRYLVFAEGGYGCFNIWHNDADIMMLDLRNGQLVDTKSMNSARAESYPSWSSNGHWVMCASRRDDGNYSRVYMAYFDGKKMHKAFLLPQADPEHNILRLKSYNRPEFMKEPINISVSEFAKVVKGE
;
A
#
# COMPACT_ATOMS: atom_id res chain seq x y z
N MET A 1 -62.46 -51.77 -2.23
CA MET A 1 -61.63 -51.89 -1.06
C MET A 1 -60.45 -50.89 -1.17
N LYS A 2 -60.52 -49.79 -0.45
CA LYS A 2 -59.57 -48.66 -0.55
C LYS A 2 -58.63 -48.77 0.64
N HIS A 3 -57.31 -48.96 0.40
CA HIS A 3 -56.29 -48.83 1.41
C HIS A 3 -55.78 -47.34 1.45
N LEU A 4 -56.11 -46.65 2.49
CA LEU A 4 -55.49 -45.38 2.88
C LEU A 4 -54.11 -45.67 3.50
N LYS A 5 -53.05 -45.18 2.86
CA LYS A 5 -51.72 -45.10 3.46
C LYS A 5 -51.64 -43.83 4.27
N LYS A 6 -51.41 -43.98 5.58
CA LYS A 6 -51.08 -42.89 6.48
C LYS A 6 -49.65 -42.42 6.21
N ILE A 7 -49.47 -41.19 5.74
CA ILE A 7 -48.18 -40.55 5.67
C ILE A 7 -47.91 -39.89 7.02
N SER A 8 -46.90 -40.40 7.72
CA SER A 8 -46.43 -39.84 8.97
C SER A 8 -45.44 -38.68 8.63
N ILE A 9 -45.82 -37.47 8.89
CA ILE A 9 -44.94 -36.28 8.76
C ILE A 9 -44.14 -36.22 10.06
N ILE A 10 -42.88 -36.62 9.97
CA ILE A 10 -41.89 -36.35 11.02
C ILE A 10 -41.38 -34.92 10.79
N SER A 11 -41.86 -34.00 11.62
CA SER A 11 -41.41 -32.62 11.67
C SER A 11 -40.06 -32.61 12.39
N SER A 12 -38.96 -32.56 11.63
CA SER A 12 -37.61 -32.34 12.17
C SER A 12 -37.51 -30.87 12.58
N LEU A 13 -37.68 -30.66 13.87
CA LEU A 13 -37.38 -29.37 14.49
C LEU A 13 -35.85 -29.20 14.48
N LEU A 14 -35.30 -28.51 13.47
CA LEU A 14 -33.91 -28.01 13.48
C LEU A 14 -33.84 -26.94 14.57
N LEU A 15 -33.35 -27.29 15.73
CA LEU A 15 -32.87 -26.30 16.71
C LEU A 15 -31.64 -25.62 16.08
N LEU A 16 -31.84 -24.42 15.55
CA LEU A 16 -30.80 -23.47 15.36
C LEU A 16 -30.31 -23.06 16.77
N LEU A 17 -29.24 -23.72 17.22
CA LEU A 17 -28.40 -23.18 18.28
C LEU A 17 -27.77 -21.89 17.71
N VAL A 18 -28.44 -20.78 17.90
CA VAL A 18 -27.77 -19.49 17.90
C VAL A 18 -26.87 -19.55 19.13
N ALA A 19 -25.61 -19.89 18.93
CA ALA A 19 -24.58 -19.62 19.92
C ALA A 19 -24.57 -18.10 20.08
N CYS A 20 -25.26 -17.60 21.09
CA CYS A 20 -24.95 -16.31 21.69
C CYS A 20 -23.53 -16.47 22.24
N GLY A 21 -22.53 -16.13 21.44
CA GLY A 21 -21.15 -16.00 21.88
C GLY A 21 -21.10 -14.84 22.86
N GLY A 22 -21.31 -15.12 24.14
CA GLY A 22 -21.03 -14.18 25.22
C GLY A 22 -19.53 -13.90 25.23
N HIS A 23 -19.16 -12.72 25.70
CA HIS A 23 -17.76 -12.37 25.90
C HIS A 23 -17.11 -13.36 26.88
N PRO A 24 -15.90 -13.91 26.59
CA PRO A 24 -15.25 -14.85 27.48
C PRO A 24 -14.88 -14.20 28.81
N ASP A 25 -14.97 -14.95 29.89
CA ASP A 25 -14.50 -14.51 31.19
C ASP A 25 -12.97 -14.47 31.25
N VAL A 26 -12.41 -13.48 31.96
CA VAL A 26 -10.99 -13.47 32.25
C VAL A 26 -10.67 -14.59 33.26
N PRO A 27 -9.49 -15.26 33.16
CA PRO A 27 -9.10 -16.30 34.09
C PRO A 27 -9.03 -15.80 35.55
N GLU A 28 -9.58 -16.59 36.48
CA GLU A 28 -9.53 -16.26 37.93
C GLU A 28 -8.10 -16.14 38.46
N SER A 29 -7.15 -16.89 37.86
CA SER A 29 -5.75 -16.85 38.21
C SER A 29 -4.87 -17.06 36.98
N ALA A 30 -3.76 -16.35 36.93
CA ALA A 30 -2.78 -16.47 35.86
C ALA A 30 -1.37 -16.10 36.40
N LYS A 31 -0.35 -16.74 35.82
CA LYS A 31 1.04 -16.37 36.12
C LYS A 31 1.42 -15.12 35.34
N GLU A 32 1.82 -14.07 36.06
CA GLU A 32 2.38 -12.86 35.42
C GLU A 32 3.69 -13.16 34.71
N THR A 33 3.83 -12.76 33.45
CA THR A 33 5.06 -12.95 32.68
C THR A 33 6.02 -11.75 32.82
N GLY A 34 5.49 -10.54 33.06
CA GLY A 34 6.24 -9.29 33.03
C GLY A 34 6.71 -8.85 31.63
N GLU A 35 6.42 -9.62 30.58
CA GLU A 35 6.83 -9.36 29.20
C GLU A 35 5.63 -8.98 28.34
N LEU A 36 5.87 -8.18 27.29
CA LEU A 36 4.85 -7.94 26.25
C LEU A 36 4.50 -9.24 25.53
N PRO A 37 3.24 -9.43 25.13
CA PRO A 37 2.85 -10.60 24.36
C PRO A 37 3.51 -10.59 22.98
N LYS A 38 3.88 -11.76 22.49
CA LYS A 38 4.18 -11.97 21.07
C LYS A 38 2.88 -12.28 20.34
N ILE A 39 2.37 -11.33 19.60
CA ILE A 39 1.13 -11.44 18.81
C ILE A 39 1.42 -11.22 17.34
N TYR A 40 0.58 -11.75 16.47
CA TYR A 40 0.60 -11.50 15.04
C TYR A 40 -0.80 -11.11 14.54
N PRO A 41 -0.93 -9.99 13.82
CA PRO A 41 0.11 -8.95 13.62
C PRO A 41 0.55 -8.29 14.94
N ASP A 42 1.76 -7.70 14.95
CA ASP A 42 2.27 -7.00 16.13
C ASP A 42 1.62 -5.62 16.29
N TYR A 43 0.53 -5.58 17.03
CA TYR A 43 -0.21 -4.37 17.38
C TYR A 43 0.12 -3.81 18.76
N CYS A 44 1.15 -4.32 19.44
CA CYS A 44 1.57 -3.77 20.73
C CYS A 44 2.07 -2.33 20.58
N ASN A 45 1.46 -1.40 21.32
CA ASN A 45 1.86 0.02 21.39
C ASN A 45 1.91 0.72 20.03
N VAL A 46 0.92 0.47 19.17
CA VAL A 46 0.74 1.14 17.88
C VAL A 46 -0.15 2.37 18.01
N THR A 47 -0.02 3.30 17.07
CA THR A 47 -0.95 4.42 16.86
C THR A 47 -1.79 4.11 15.63
N VAL A 48 -3.12 4.21 15.75
CA VAL A 48 -4.07 3.82 14.70
C VAL A 48 -5.10 4.92 14.42
N PRO A 49 -5.66 4.98 13.20
CA PRO A 49 -6.76 5.90 12.91
C PRO A 49 -8.03 5.49 13.65
N GLN A 50 -8.80 6.49 14.11
CA GLN A 50 -10.07 6.27 14.79
C GLN A 50 -11.05 5.39 13.98
N ASN A 51 -11.02 5.49 12.67
CA ASN A 51 -11.95 4.81 11.77
C ASN A 51 -11.39 3.53 11.14
N ILE A 52 -10.28 2.97 11.65
CA ILE A 52 -9.72 1.72 11.10
C ILE A 52 -10.58 0.50 11.48
N ALA A 53 -10.58 -0.53 10.65
CA ALA A 53 -11.16 -1.83 10.94
C ALA A 53 -10.51 -2.49 12.18
N PRO A 54 -11.18 -3.45 12.84
CA PRO A 54 -10.67 -4.10 14.03
C PRO A 54 -9.26 -4.66 13.90
N LEU A 55 -8.44 -4.43 14.92
CA LEU A 55 -7.08 -4.97 15.00
C LEU A 55 -7.13 -6.44 15.47
N ASN A 56 -7.72 -7.31 14.68
CA ASN A 56 -7.75 -8.74 14.96
C ASN A 56 -6.32 -9.30 14.97
N PHE A 57 -5.98 -10.08 15.98
CA PHE A 57 -4.65 -10.66 16.14
C PHE A 57 -4.71 -12.09 16.68
N MET A 58 -3.58 -12.77 16.66
CA MET A 58 -3.43 -14.06 17.32
C MET A 58 -2.18 -14.10 18.18
N VAL A 59 -2.19 -14.90 19.24
CA VAL A 59 -1.00 -15.24 20.02
C VAL A 59 -0.04 -16.01 19.11
N ALA A 60 1.22 -15.58 19.03
CA ALA A 60 2.20 -16.18 18.13
C ALA A 60 2.66 -17.59 18.60
N ASP A 61 2.53 -17.90 19.89
CA ASP A 61 2.87 -19.20 20.45
C ASP A 61 1.88 -20.26 19.97
N GLU A 62 2.34 -21.24 19.20
CA GLU A 62 1.53 -22.33 18.68
C GLU A 62 1.02 -23.29 19.79
N ALA A 63 1.62 -23.30 20.95
CA ALA A 63 1.17 -24.07 22.11
C ALA A 63 -0.04 -23.45 22.82
N CYS A 64 -0.42 -22.22 22.45
CA CYS A 64 -1.59 -21.54 23.00
C CYS A 64 -2.88 -22.27 22.56
N SER A 65 -3.61 -22.81 23.53
CA SER A 65 -4.88 -23.53 23.30
C SER A 65 -6.12 -22.67 23.52
N GLU A 66 -5.97 -21.55 24.25
CA GLU A 66 -7.03 -20.63 24.55
C GLU A 66 -6.43 -19.24 24.86
N CYS A 67 -7.10 -18.16 24.46
CA CYS A 67 -6.66 -16.82 24.80
C CYS A 67 -7.85 -15.90 25.08
N VAL A 68 -7.66 -14.94 26.00
CA VAL A 68 -8.64 -13.91 26.31
C VAL A 68 -7.92 -12.55 26.32
N ALA A 69 -8.46 -11.59 25.57
CA ALA A 69 -8.04 -10.20 25.61
C ALA A 69 -9.14 -9.34 26.21
N ARG A 70 -8.81 -8.51 27.18
CA ARG A 70 -9.69 -7.45 27.69
C ARG A 70 -9.23 -6.12 27.14
N LEU A 71 -10.10 -5.45 26.41
CA LEU A 71 -9.89 -4.12 25.90
C LEU A 71 -10.65 -3.11 26.77
N THR A 72 -9.95 -2.08 27.21
CA THR A 72 -10.52 -1.00 28.05
C THR A 72 -10.45 0.30 27.26
N ALA A 73 -11.60 0.83 26.90
CA ALA A 73 -11.71 2.13 26.23
C ALA A 73 -11.40 3.29 27.20
N ALA A 74 -11.11 4.48 26.64
CA ALA A 74 -10.75 5.66 27.43
C ALA A 74 -11.86 6.21 28.34
N ASP A 75 -13.11 5.82 28.12
CA ASP A 75 -14.26 6.12 29.00
C ASP A 75 -14.44 5.10 30.13
N GLY A 76 -13.59 4.07 30.19
CA GLY A 76 -13.61 2.99 31.18
C GLY A 76 -14.49 1.79 30.78
N ASN A 77 -15.14 1.81 29.62
CA ASN A 77 -15.88 0.64 29.13
C ASN A 77 -14.92 -0.50 28.80
N GLN A 78 -15.25 -1.71 29.26
CA GLN A 78 -14.42 -2.91 29.10
C GLN A 78 -15.18 -3.99 28.40
N GLN A 79 -14.51 -4.65 27.44
CA GLN A 79 -15.03 -5.81 26.74
C GLN A 79 -13.93 -6.87 26.62
N THR A 80 -14.32 -8.14 26.63
CA THR A 80 -13.41 -9.31 26.48
C THR A 80 -13.66 -10.02 25.19
N TYR A 81 -12.59 -10.47 24.53
CA TYR A 81 -12.64 -11.17 23.24
C TYR A 81 -11.66 -12.35 23.25
N GLY A 82 -11.90 -13.33 22.39
CA GLY A 82 -11.08 -14.53 22.29
C GLY A 82 -11.90 -15.78 22.63
N GLY A 83 -11.30 -16.78 23.24
CA GLY A 83 -11.87 -18.08 23.59
C GLY A 83 -10.94 -19.22 23.14
N GLU A 84 -11.53 -20.34 22.71
CA GLU A 84 -10.77 -21.49 22.21
C GLU A 84 -9.85 -21.10 21.05
N GLY A 85 -8.63 -21.61 21.10
CA GLY A 85 -7.57 -21.29 20.15
C GLY A 85 -6.81 -20.02 20.53
N ARG A 86 -6.09 -19.48 19.56
CA ARG A 86 -5.14 -18.38 19.77
C ARG A 86 -5.53 -17.03 19.13
N LYS A 87 -6.76 -16.93 18.60
CA LYS A 87 -7.22 -15.72 17.88
C LYS A 87 -8.08 -14.84 18.76
N VAL A 88 -7.85 -13.55 18.69
CA VAL A 88 -8.67 -12.48 19.25
C VAL A 88 -9.34 -11.77 18.09
N ILE A 89 -10.66 -11.89 18.01
CA ILE A 89 -11.48 -11.30 16.95
C ILE A 89 -12.47 -10.35 17.62
N VAL A 90 -12.49 -9.10 17.18
CA VAL A 90 -13.36 -8.05 17.71
C VAL A 90 -14.44 -7.74 16.68
N PRO A 91 -15.75 -7.73 17.06
CA PRO A 91 -16.83 -7.30 16.18
C PRO A 91 -16.63 -5.85 15.70
N GLU A 92 -16.96 -5.57 14.43
CA GLU A 92 -16.72 -4.26 13.83
C GLU A 92 -17.46 -3.12 14.52
N ASP A 93 -18.70 -3.34 14.93
CA ASP A 93 -19.53 -2.36 15.60
C ASP A 93 -19.03 -2.02 17.02
N GLU A 94 -18.64 -3.02 17.80
CA GLU A 94 -18.04 -2.84 19.14
C GLU A 94 -16.70 -2.13 19.04
N TRP A 95 -15.88 -2.51 18.06
CA TRP A 95 -14.60 -1.84 17.78
C TRP A 95 -14.79 -0.37 17.45
N GLN A 96 -15.73 -0.02 16.56
CA GLN A 96 -15.98 1.37 16.17
C GLN A 96 -16.50 2.21 17.35
N GLN A 97 -17.32 1.66 18.23
CA GLN A 97 -17.74 2.32 19.45
C GLN A 97 -16.55 2.61 20.37
N MET A 98 -15.68 1.64 20.58
CA MET A 98 -14.47 1.75 21.40
C MET A 98 -13.50 2.80 20.83
N MET A 99 -13.26 2.78 19.52
CA MET A 99 -12.40 3.77 18.83
C MET A 99 -12.96 5.18 18.94
N THR A 100 -14.30 5.33 18.83
CA THR A 100 -14.96 6.62 18.94
C THR A 100 -14.84 7.21 20.34
N SER A 101 -15.05 6.40 21.38
CA SER A 101 -14.92 6.86 22.77
C SER A 101 -13.48 7.09 23.21
N SER A 102 -12.51 6.56 22.46
CA SER A 102 -11.07 6.69 22.73
C SER A 102 -10.35 7.68 21.81
N ALA A 103 -11.04 8.47 21.01
CA ALA A 103 -10.44 9.45 20.10
C ALA A 103 -9.45 10.39 20.83
N GLY A 104 -8.21 10.50 20.33
CA GLY A 104 -7.12 11.26 20.93
C GLY A 104 -6.56 10.67 22.23
N LYS A 105 -6.91 9.41 22.58
CA LYS A 105 -6.51 8.72 23.80
C LYS A 105 -6.05 7.30 23.49
N GLU A 106 -5.92 6.48 24.51
CA GLU A 106 -5.46 5.10 24.41
C GLU A 106 -6.56 4.10 24.77
N VAL A 107 -6.57 2.97 24.09
CA VAL A 107 -7.26 1.74 24.51
C VAL A 107 -6.21 0.85 25.14
N GLU A 108 -6.45 0.42 26.37
CA GLU A 108 -5.59 -0.54 27.08
C GLU A 108 -5.97 -1.98 26.68
N VAL A 109 -4.97 -2.84 26.49
CA VAL A 109 -5.15 -4.25 26.15
C VAL A 109 -4.42 -5.12 27.15
N GLU A 110 -5.18 -5.91 27.89
CA GLU A 110 -4.68 -6.99 28.72
C GLU A 110 -4.88 -8.32 28.00
N LEU A 111 -3.88 -9.18 28.00
CA LEU A 111 -3.92 -10.47 27.30
C LEU A 111 -3.53 -11.61 28.23
N TRP A 112 -4.38 -12.63 28.24
CA TRP A 112 -4.14 -13.93 28.85
C TRP A 112 -4.06 -15.00 27.75
N ALA A 113 -3.15 -15.95 27.93
CA ALA A 113 -3.04 -17.11 27.08
C ALA A 113 -2.81 -18.38 27.91
N ASN A 114 -3.48 -19.45 27.52
CA ASN A 114 -3.41 -20.75 28.17
C ASN A 114 -2.62 -21.74 27.32
N ASP A 115 -1.70 -22.44 27.94
CA ASP A 115 -0.98 -23.55 27.35
C ASP A 115 -0.96 -24.76 28.31
N ALA A 116 -0.20 -25.81 27.99
CA ALA A 116 -0.06 -26.99 28.85
C ALA A 116 0.46 -26.69 30.28
N GLN A 117 0.98 -25.49 30.53
CA GLN A 117 1.48 -25.05 31.84
C GLN A 117 0.46 -24.18 32.59
N GLY A 118 -0.71 -23.89 32.00
CA GLY A 118 -1.78 -23.08 32.55
C GLY A 118 -1.78 -21.63 32.05
N TRP A 119 -2.63 -20.80 32.65
CA TRP A 119 -2.83 -19.41 32.26
C TRP A 119 -1.63 -18.53 32.58
N LYS A 120 -1.26 -17.70 31.61
CA LYS A 120 -0.23 -16.65 31.69
C LYS A 120 -0.89 -15.32 31.39
N LYS A 121 -0.57 -14.28 32.19
CA LYS A 121 -0.95 -12.90 31.93
C LYS A 121 0.27 -12.12 31.46
N TYR A 122 0.15 -11.48 30.28
CA TYR A 122 1.21 -10.66 29.72
C TYR A 122 1.14 -9.23 30.26
N LYS A 123 2.25 -8.49 30.08
CA LYS A 123 2.28 -7.06 30.36
C LYS A 123 1.26 -6.34 29.47
N THR A 124 0.44 -5.49 30.11
CA THR A 124 -0.54 -4.63 29.40
C THR A 124 0.16 -3.76 28.35
N PHE A 125 -0.45 -3.60 27.21
CA PHE A 125 -0.02 -2.68 26.16
C PHE A 125 -1.17 -1.76 25.76
N SER A 126 -0.86 -0.68 25.01
CA SER A 126 -1.87 0.28 24.59
C SER A 126 -1.93 0.41 23.08
N ILE A 127 -3.09 0.85 22.59
CA ILE A 127 -3.34 1.27 21.22
C ILE A 127 -3.75 2.74 21.28
N ARG A 128 -2.91 3.62 20.75
CA ARG A 128 -3.20 5.05 20.66
C ARG A 128 -4.14 5.31 19.49
N VAL A 129 -5.23 6.06 19.72
CA VAL A 129 -6.23 6.39 18.71
C VAL A 129 -6.05 7.85 18.29
N GLU A 130 -5.78 8.08 17.01
CA GLU A 130 -5.58 9.42 16.44
C GLU A 130 -6.56 9.70 15.29
N GLU A 131 -6.38 10.82 14.59
CA GLU A 131 -7.32 11.33 13.59
C GLU A 131 -7.72 10.27 12.56
N PRO A 132 -8.96 10.35 12.03
CA PRO A 132 -9.43 9.43 10.99
C PRO A 132 -8.52 9.47 9.74
N VAL A 133 -8.50 8.39 9.01
CA VAL A 133 -7.83 8.27 7.71
C VAL A 133 -8.87 8.24 6.59
N ASP A 134 -8.43 8.41 5.33
CA ASP A 134 -9.27 8.18 4.14
C ASP A 134 -9.96 6.82 4.22
N GLU A 135 -11.20 6.74 3.75
CA GLU A 135 -12.02 5.53 3.94
C GLU A 135 -11.58 4.33 3.12
N TYR A 136 -10.85 4.55 2.02
CA TYR A 136 -10.50 3.49 1.08
C TYR A 136 -9.01 3.45 0.79
N VAL A 137 -8.56 2.27 0.40
CA VAL A 137 -7.24 2.01 -0.17
C VAL A 137 -7.39 1.16 -1.41
N SER A 138 -6.57 1.44 -2.43
CA SER A 138 -6.37 0.54 -3.55
C SER A 138 -4.97 -0.03 -3.55
N TYR A 139 -4.82 -1.20 -4.10
CA TYR A 139 -3.53 -1.85 -4.31
C TYR A 139 -3.60 -2.83 -5.46
N ARG A 140 -2.45 -3.13 -6.05
CA ARG A 140 -2.32 -4.22 -6.99
C ARG A 140 -1.89 -5.48 -6.26
N LEU A 141 -2.62 -6.58 -6.45
CA LEU A 141 -2.24 -7.91 -6.02
C LEU A 141 -1.47 -8.60 -7.13
N ILE A 142 -0.29 -9.10 -6.81
CA ILE A 142 0.63 -9.72 -7.77
C ILE A 142 1.23 -11.00 -7.18
N GLU A 143 1.26 -12.06 -7.97
CA GLU A 143 1.95 -13.29 -7.61
C GLU A 143 3.48 -13.11 -7.68
N PRO A 144 4.25 -13.88 -6.93
CA PRO A 144 5.70 -13.67 -6.87
C PRO A 144 6.42 -14.15 -8.12
N SER A 145 7.56 -13.48 -8.41
CA SER A 145 8.58 -13.96 -9.33
C SER A 145 8.09 -14.32 -10.74
N TYR A 146 8.32 -15.52 -11.18
CA TYR A 146 8.11 -15.99 -12.57
C TYR A 146 6.65 -16.11 -13.01
N VAL A 147 5.71 -16.11 -12.07
CA VAL A 147 4.26 -16.21 -12.33
C VAL A 147 3.53 -14.88 -12.25
N ILE A 148 4.28 -13.77 -12.14
CA ILE A 148 3.71 -12.44 -11.90
C ILE A 148 2.64 -12.01 -12.92
N TYR A 149 2.74 -12.47 -14.17
CA TYR A 149 1.80 -12.15 -15.23
C TYR A 149 0.63 -13.12 -15.34
N ASP A 150 0.59 -14.18 -14.55
CA ASP A 150 -0.50 -15.14 -14.62
C ASP A 150 -1.77 -14.61 -13.97
N ARG A 151 -1.64 -14.09 -12.76
CA ARG A 151 -2.76 -13.45 -12.04
C ARG A 151 -2.33 -12.16 -11.37
N MET A 152 -2.89 -11.07 -11.84
CA MET A 152 -2.77 -9.79 -11.16
C MET A 152 -4.09 -9.03 -11.23
N CYS A 153 -4.42 -8.33 -10.17
CA CYS A 153 -5.60 -7.49 -10.12
C CYS A 153 -5.31 -6.19 -9.37
N ILE A 154 -6.06 -5.16 -9.71
CA ILE A 154 -6.22 -3.95 -8.91
C ILE A 154 -7.45 -4.19 -8.05
N SER A 155 -7.28 -4.11 -6.75
CA SER A 155 -8.36 -4.21 -5.76
C SER A 155 -8.51 -2.89 -5.02
N GLN A 156 -9.70 -2.66 -4.53
CA GLN A 156 -9.99 -1.60 -3.57
C GLN A 156 -10.54 -2.22 -2.29
N ARG A 157 -10.27 -1.58 -1.18
CA ARG A 157 -10.70 -2.03 0.13
C ARG A 157 -11.15 -0.85 0.98
N LYS A 158 -12.24 -1.04 1.72
CA LYS A 158 -12.68 -0.12 2.76
C LYS A 158 -11.78 -0.27 3.98
N LEU A 159 -11.24 0.82 4.50
CA LEU A 159 -10.35 0.80 5.68
C LEU A 159 -11.12 0.70 6.98
N THR A 160 -12.40 1.11 7.00
CA THR A 160 -13.27 1.06 8.17
C THR A 160 -13.91 -0.32 8.41
N SER A 161 -13.78 -1.24 7.44
CA SER A 161 -14.25 -2.62 7.48
C SER A 161 -13.23 -3.54 6.77
N PHE A 162 -13.61 -4.79 6.54
CA PHE A 162 -12.80 -5.74 5.78
C PHE A 162 -13.27 -5.92 4.33
N ASP A 163 -14.20 -5.07 3.86
CA ASP A 163 -14.77 -5.16 2.51
C ASP A 163 -13.69 -4.88 1.45
N GLU A 164 -13.37 -5.90 0.67
CA GLU A 164 -12.46 -5.84 -0.48
C GLU A 164 -13.22 -6.20 -1.75
N SER A 165 -13.02 -5.44 -2.82
CA SER A 165 -13.56 -5.73 -4.14
C SER A 165 -12.52 -5.56 -5.23
N GLU A 166 -12.66 -6.34 -6.29
CA GLU A 166 -11.78 -6.26 -7.45
C GLU A 166 -12.24 -5.13 -8.39
N VAL A 167 -11.31 -4.25 -8.75
CA VAL A 167 -11.53 -3.18 -9.73
C VAL A 167 -11.35 -3.71 -11.15
N PHE A 168 -10.23 -4.41 -11.39
CA PHE A 168 -9.93 -5.01 -12.67
C PHE A 168 -8.84 -6.08 -12.54
N ASN A 169 -8.94 -7.16 -13.34
CA ASN A 169 -7.90 -8.18 -13.42
C ASN A 169 -7.53 -8.52 -14.87
N ASN A 170 -6.32 -9.06 -15.04
CA ASN A 170 -5.76 -9.37 -16.35
C ASN A 170 -6.44 -10.55 -17.08
N LYS A 171 -7.27 -11.35 -16.42
CA LYS A 171 -7.98 -12.49 -17.07
C LYS A 171 -9.28 -12.10 -17.74
N ILE A 172 -9.87 -10.98 -17.36
CA ILE A 172 -11.20 -10.55 -17.84
C ILE A 172 -11.22 -10.35 -19.37
N THR A 173 -10.15 -9.82 -19.94
CA THR A 173 -10.09 -9.50 -21.38
C THR A 173 -9.31 -10.51 -22.20
N VAL A 174 -8.48 -11.35 -21.59
CA VAL A 174 -7.63 -12.32 -22.31
C VAL A 174 -7.90 -13.78 -21.92
N GLY A 175 -8.73 -14.04 -20.91
CA GLY A 175 -9.04 -15.39 -20.44
C GLY A 175 -7.76 -16.14 -19.99
N ASN A 176 -7.57 -17.33 -20.54
CA ASN A 176 -6.37 -18.15 -20.22
C ASN A 176 -5.14 -17.81 -21.06
N LYS A 177 -5.23 -16.85 -21.99
CA LYS A 177 -4.05 -16.39 -22.74
C LYS A 177 -3.09 -15.67 -21.80
N LYS A 178 -1.79 -15.88 -22.04
CA LYS A 178 -0.72 -15.16 -21.34
C LYS A 178 -0.47 -13.80 -21.98
N GLY A 179 0.20 -12.91 -21.26
CA GLY A 179 0.76 -11.71 -21.83
C GLY A 179 -0.08 -10.46 -21.70
N GLN A 180 -0.86 -10.33 -20.62
CA GLN A 180 -1.41 -9.05 -20.23
C GLN A 180 -0.95 -8.70 -18.80
N CYS A 181 -0.38 -7.50 -18.66
CA CYS A 181 0.00 -6.93 -17.38
C CYS A 181 -0.88 -5.70 -17.10
N ILE A 182 -1.32 -5.55 -15.86
CA ILE A 182 -2.00 -4.35 -15.37
C ILE A 182 -1.22 -3.74 -14.24
N ASN A 183 -1.00 -2.43 -14.25
CA ASN A 183 -0.21 -1.78 -13.20
C ASN A 183 -0.44 -0.26 -13.11
N CYS A 184 0.27 0.36 -12.18
CA CYS A 184 0.40 1.81 -12.03
C CYS A 184 -0.94 2.55 -11.91
N HIS A 185 -1.92 2.01 -11.14
CA HIS A 185 -3.10 2.79 -10.80
C HIS A 185 -2.71 4.08 -10.07
N SER A 186 -3.41 5.17 -10.33
CA SER A 186 -3.12 6.48 -9.77
C SER A 186 -4.36 7.37 -9.81
N TYR A 187 -4.48 8.28 -8.87
CA TYR A 187 -5.64 9.12 -8.65
C TYR A 187 -5.25 10.60 -8.56
N GLN A 188 -6.13 11.48 -9.02
CA GLN A 188 -5.99 12.90 -8.80
C GLN A 188 -6.57 13.27 -7.42
N ASN A 189 -5.75 13.81 -6.52
CA ASN A 189 -6.17 14.28 -5.19
C ASN A 189 -7.02 13.26 -4.40
N TYR A 190 -6.67 11.97 -4.45
CA TYR A 190 -7.38 10.87 -3.78
C TYR A 190 -8.78 10.59 -4.31
N GLY A 191 -9.24 11.29 -5.36
CA GLY A 191 -10.56 11.11 -5.97
C GLY A 191 -10.54 10.07 -7.08
N THR A 192 -11.59 9.25 -7.17
CA THR A 192 -11.70 8.15 -8.13
C THR A 192 -12.34 8.55 -9.45
N ASN A 193 -12.94 9.74 -9.53
CA ASN A 193 -13.48 10.30 -10.77
C ASN A 193 -12.40 10.64 -11.80
N ASN A 194 -11.18 10.92 -11.33
CA ASN A 194 -10.00 11.11 -12.16
C ASN A 194 -8.93 10.11 -11.73
N MET A 195 -8.82 9.02 -12.49
CA MET A 195 -7.88 7.94 -12.22
C MET A 195 -7.34 7.34 -13.50
N LEU A 196 -6.31 6.56 -13.38
CA LEU A 196 -5.83 5.74 -14.47
C LEU A 196 -5.20 4.44 -14.00
N PHE A 197 -5.07 3.49 -14.90
CA PHE A 197 -4.16 2.35 -14.80
C PHE A 197 -3.67 1.95 -16.20
N HIS A 198 -2.55 1.25 -16.25
CA HIS A 198 -1.99 0.78 -17.50
C HIS A 198 -2.33 -0.68 -17.77
N VAL A 199 -2.63 -0.97 -19.02
CA VAL A 199 -2.67 -2.33 -19.59
C VAL A 199 -1.50 -2.47 -20.55
N ARG A 200 -0.73 -3.56 -20.43
CA ARG A 200 0.44 -3.81 -21.28
C ARG A 200 0.34 -5.14 -21.99
N VAL A 201 1.03 -5.25 -23.14
CA VAL A 201 1.08 -6.39 -24.06
C VAL A 201 -0.26 -6.53 -24.77
N THR A 202 -1.09 -7.53 -24.45
CA THR A 202 -2.39 -7.72 -25.10
C THR A 202 -3.38 -6.62 -24.71
N ASN A 203 -3.99 -5.98 -25.68
CA ASN A 203 -4.88 -4.82 -25.52
C ASN A 203 -4.20 -3.62 -24.81
N GLY A 204 -2.89 -3.45 -25.01
CA GLY A 204 -2.10 -2.40 -24.36
C GLY A 204 -2.65 -1.00 -24.53
N GLY A 205 -2.40 -0.15 -23.56
CA GLY A 205 -2.80 1.26 -23.50
C GLY A 205 -2.99 1.74 -22.06
N THR A 206 -3.18 3.03 -21.89
CA THR A 206 -3.54 3.63 -20.60
C THR A 206 -5.06 3.73 -20.53
N ILE A 207 -5.67 3.14 -19.51
CA ILE A 207 -7.09 3.32 -19.23
C ILE A 207 -7.19 4.54 -18.34
N LEU A 208 -7.72 5.61 -18.93
CA LEU A 208 -7.83 6.93 -18.32
C LEU A 208 -9.30 7.20 -18.00
N VAL A 209 -9.59 7.55 -16.77
CA VAL A 209 -10.90 8.01 -16.32
C VAL A 209 -10.81 9.51 -16.07
N VAL A 210 -11.68 10.28 -16.68
CA VAL A 210 -11.82 11.73 -16.48
C VAL A 210 -13.31 12.01 -16.24
N ASP A 211 -13.60 12.68 -15.14
CA ASP A 211 -14.99 12.97 -14.72
C ASP A 211 -15.87 11.69 -14.70
N GLY A 212 -15.31 10.59 -14.20
CA GLY A 212 -15.98 9.29 -14.09
C GLY A 212 -16.16 8.53 -15.41
N LYS A 213 -15.61 9.01 -16.52
CA LYS A 213 -15.76 8.40 -17.85
C LYS A 213 -14.46 7.73 -18.29
N PRO A 214 -14.42 6.38 -18.39
CA PRO A 214 -13.25 5.67 -18.82
C PRO A 214 -13.05 5.72 -20.33
N ARG A 215 -11.80 5.90 -20.75
CA ARG A 215 -11.38 5.80 -22.16
C ARG A 215 -9.98 5.20 -22.23
N LYS A 216 -9.62 4.65 -23.40
CA LYS A 216 -8.28 4.14 -23.66
C LYS A 216 -7.46 5.17 -24.41
N VAL A 217 -6.22 5.39 -23.97
CA VAL A 217 -5.27 6.33 -24.57
C VAL A 217 -3.97 5.61 -24.87
N ASP A 218 -3.39 5.92 -26.02
CA ASP A 218 -2.02 5.52 -26.35
C ASP A 218 -1.08 6.70 -26.04
N LEU A 219 -0.17 6.47 -25.07
CA LEU A 219 0.85 7.46 -24.69
C LEU A 219 2.20 7.23 -25.38
N LYS A 220 2.30 6.23 -26.27
CA LYS A 220 3.49 6.03 -27.10
C LYS A 220 3.39 6.93 -28.31
N ARG A 221 3.89 8.15 -28.18
CA ARG A 221 3.93 9.15 -29.26
C ARG A 221 5.34 9.20 -29.89
N GLU A 222 5.43 9.85 -31.04
CA GLU A 222 6.73 10.14 -31.67
C GLU A 222 7.64 10.91 -30.70
N GLY A 223 8.89 10.50 -30.62
CA GLY A 223 9.87 11.07 -29.68
C GLY A 223 9.84 10.50 -28.26
N CYS A 224 8.88 9.63 -27.91
CA CYS A 224 8.87 8.96 -26.61
C CYS A 224 9.61 7.62 -26.64
N LEU A 225 10.41 7.33 -25.63
CA LEU A 225 11.12 6.06 -25.46
C LEU A 225 10.15 4.87 -25.41
N SER A 226 9.07 5.02 -24.67
CA SER A 226 8.01 4.01 -24.50
C SER A 226 6.67 4.68 -24.18
N ALA A 227 5.61 3.89 -24.00
CA ALA A 227 4.40 4.37 -23.37
C ALA A 227 4.69 4.85 -21.94
N GLY A 228 4.02 5.91 -21.50
CA GLY A 228 4.19 6.49 -20.18
C GLY A 228 3.92 5.50 -19.05
N VAL A 229 4.72 5.58 -17.98
CA VAL A 229 4.59 4.79 -16.75
C VAL A 229 4.79 5.70 -15.53
N TYR A 230 4.55 5.18 -14.32
CA TYR A 230 4.69 5.95 -13.07
C TYR A 230 3.96 7.29 -13.10
N PRO A 231 2.63 7.29 -13.31
CA PRO A 231 1.84 8.49 -13.45
C PRO A 231 1.83 9.35 -12.20
N ALA A 232 1.85 10.67 -12.41
CA ALA A 232 1.62 11.68 -11.39
C ALA A 232 0.63 12.72 -11.93
N TRP A 233 -0.59 12.72 -11.41
CA TRP A 233 -1.60 13.70 -11.75
C TRP A 233 -1.23 15.08 -11.22
N HIS A 234 -1.35 16.10 -12.07
CA HIS A 234 -1.31 17.48 -11.60
C HIS A 234 -2.52 17.74 -10.67
N PRO A 235 -2.31 18.34 -9.49
CA PRO A 235 -3.38 18.41 -8.47
C PRO A 235 -4.58 19.25 -8.87
N LYS A 236 -4.45 20.14 -9.84
CA LYS A 236 -5.50 21.09 -10.22
C LYS A 236 -5.90 21.04 -11.69
N GLU A 237 -4.97 20.64 -12.57
CA GLU A 237 -5.18 20.69 -14.02
C GLU A 237 -5.33 19.28 -14.59
N ASN A 238 -5.94 19.19 -15.76
CA ASN A 238 -6.06 17.95 -16.51
C ASN A 238 -4.75 17.60 -17.22
N LEU A 239 -3.69 17.45 -16.41
CA LEU A 239 -2.33 17.15 -16.81
C LEU A 239 -1.80 15.96 -16.04
N ILE A 240 -1.01 15.11 -16.68
CA ILE A 240 -0.36 13.98 -16.01
C ILE A 240 1.09 13.90 -16.44
N ALA A 241 2.02 13.92 -15.48
CA ALA A 241 3.41 13.63 -15.73
C ALA A 241 3.66 12.11 -15.69
N PHE A 242 4.51 11.61 -16.58
CA PHE A 242 4.90 10.20 -16.66
C PHE A 242 6.41 10.08 -16.84
N SER A 243 6.96 8.93 -16.46
CA SER A 243 8.23 8.46 -17.00
C SER A 243 7.99 7.67 -18.28
N THR A 244 8.95 7.71 -19.22
CA THR A 244 9.05 6.77 -20.35
C THR A 244 10.36 6.02 -20.24
N ASN A 245 10.31 4.69 -20.16
CA ASN A 245 11.45 3.89 -19.77
C ASN A 245 11.71 2.74 -20.73
N LEU A 246 12.98 2.46 -20.99
CA LEU A 246 13.44 1.20 -21.58
C LEU A 246 14.02 0.34 -20.45
N THR A 247 13.21 -0.59 -19.95
CA THR A 247 13.46 -1.33 -18.72
C THR A 247 13.92 -2.76 -19.00
N ALA A 248 14.89 -3.25 -18.21
CA ALA A 248 15.29 -4.64 -18.15
C ALA A 248 15.15 -5.21 -16.74
N GLN A 249 15.12 -6.54 -16.63
CA GLN A 249 14.96 -7.26 -15.36
C GLN A 249 15.97 -8.40 -15.25
N ILE A 250 16.51 -8.61 -14.05
CA ILE A 250 17.31 -9.75 -13.67
C ILE A 250 16.66 -10.41 -12.47
N PHE A 251 16.54 -11.74 -12.48
CA PHE A 251 16.09 -12.52 -11.34
C PHE A 251 17.26 -13.31 -10.77
N HIS A 252 17.50 -13.17 -9.47
CA HIS A 252 18.58 -13.85 -8.78
C HIS A 252 18.07 -15.12 -8.09
N THR A 253 18.83 -16.20 -8.17
CA THR A 253 18.52 -17.47 -7.50
C THR A 253 19.09 -17.54 -6.09
N VAL A 254 20.21 -16.87 -5.83
CA VAL A 254 20.96 -16.96 -4.55
C VAL A 254 21.20 -15.60 -3.86
N ASN A 255 20.92 -14.49 -4.51
CA ASN A 255 21.11 -13.16 -3.92
C ASN A 255 20.01 -12.84 -2.88
N LYS A 256 20.33 -12.02 -1.85
CA LYS A 256 19.33 -11.49 -0.92
C LYS A 256 18.25 -10.66 -1.65
N ASN A 257 18.62 -9.90 -2.70
CA ASN A 257 17.73 -9.18 -3.57
C ASN A 257 17.21 -10.15 -4.64
N LYS A 258 15.92 -10.47 -4.62
CA LYS A 258 15.33 -11.49 -5.50
C LYS A 258 15.25 -11.07 -6.96
N ALA A 259 15.06 -9.77 -7.21
CA ALA A 259 14.93 -9.23 -8.55
C ALA A 259 15.55 -7.83 -8.62
N GLU A 260 16.14 -7.54 -9.75
CA GLU A 260 16.59 -6.21 -10.13
C GLU A 260 15.78 -5.72 -11.32
N VAL A 261 15.34 -4.49 -11.26
CA VAL A 261 14.70 -3.77 -12.36
C VAL A 261 15.48 -2.49 -12.58
N PHE A 262 15.95 -2.30 -13.79
CA PHE A 262 16.76 -1.13 -14.11
C PHE A 262 16.46 -0.64 -15.52
N ASP A 263 16.67 0.65 -15.72
CA ASP A 263 16.44 1.30 -17.00
C ASP A 263 17.74 1.40 -17.81
N SER A 264 17.65 1.19 -19.11
CA SER A 264 18.71 1.52 -20.08
C SER A 264 18.54 2.92 -20.66
N ALA A 265 17.36 3.51 -20.55
CA ALA A 265 17.04 4.91 -20.81
C ALA A 265 15.75 5.26 -20.08
N SER A 266 15.64 6.49 -19.60
CA SER A 266 14.36 7.01 -19.06
C SER A 266 14.30 8.52 -19.19
N ASP A 267 13.12 9.03 -19.60
CA ASP A 267 12.79 10.43 -19.76
C ASP A 267 11.48 10.75 -19.04
N LEU A 268 11.17 12.04 -18.90
CA LEU A 268 9.89 12.50 -18.38
C LEU A 268 9.07 13.21 -19.46
N ILE A 269 7.77 12.93 -19.47
CA ILE A 269 6.78 13.55 -20.36
C ILE A 269 5.61 14.12 -19.56
N LEU A 270 4.96 15.12 -20.12
CA LEU A 270 3.70 15.68 -19.63
C LEU A 270 2.60 15.41 -20.68
N TYR A 271 1.53 14.75 -20.26
CA TYR A 271 0.35 14.53 -21.08
C TYR A 271 -0.72 15.57 -20.76
N ASP A 272 -1.11 16.34 -21.77
CA ASP A 272 -2.26 17.26 -21.73
C ASP A 272 -3.51 16.52 -22.19
N ILE A 273 -4.38 16.22 -21.22
CA ILE A 273 -5.62 15.44 -21.43
C ILE A 273 -6.60 16.18 -22.36
N LYS A 274 -6.64 17.52 -22.26
CA LYS A 274 -7.57 18.36 -23.01
C LYS A 274 -7.23 18.40 -24.49
N ASN A 275 -5.94 18.54 -24.80
CA ASN A 275 -5.45 18.67 -26.17
C ASN A 275 -5.00 17.32 -26.76
N ASP A 276 -4.99 16.24 -25.98
CA ASP A 276 -4.46 14.92 -26.36
C ASP A 276 -3.01 15.00 -26.88
N THR A 277 -2.18 15.79 -26.22
CA THR A 277 -0.79 16.02 -26.62
C THR A 277 0.18 15.59 -25.55
N VAL A 278 1.36 15.15 -25.97
CA VAL A 278 2.47 14.79 -25.09
C VAL A 278 3.59 15.80 -25.32
N LEU A 279 4.10 16.36 -24.22
CA LEU A 279 5.19 17.33 -24.21
C LEU A 279 6.41 16.75 -23.47
N PRO A 280 7.62 16.97 -23.93
CA PRO A 280 8.83 16.58 -23.18
C PRO A 280 8.97 17.45 -21.92
N VAL A 281 9.36 16.82 -20.81
CA VAL A 281 9.74 17.49 -19.56
C VAL A 281 11.27 17.43 -19.37
N CYS A 282 11.82 16.25 -19.50
CA CYS A 282 13.24 15.94 -19.50
C CYS A 282 13.50 14.89 -20.59
N ASN A 283 14.57 15.06 -21.35
CA ASN A 283 14.98 14.16 -22.44
C ASN A 283 16.50 14.15 -22.65
N ASP A 284 17.25 14.26 -21.58
CA ASP A 284 18.72 14.24 -21.62
C ASP A 284 19.20 12.80 -21.71
N THR A 285 19.80 12.42 -22.85
CA THR A 285 20.27 11.06 -23.12
C THR A 285 21.45 10.61 -22.24
N THR A 286 22.06 11.51 -21.49
CA THR A 286 23.15 11.23 -20.55
C THR A 286 22.67 11.02 -19.11
N ARG A 287 21.36 11.09 -18.89
CA ARG A 287 20.74 11.01 -17.57
C ARG A 287 19.56 10.03 -17.58
N PHE A 288 19.10 9.68 -16.40
CA PHE A 288 17.91 8.87 -16.18
C PHE A 288 16.94 9.64 -15.29
N GLU A 289 15.80 10.03 -15.81
CA GLU A 289 14.75 10.73 -15.07
C GLU A 289 13.55 9.81 -14.88
N VAL A 290 13.08 9.67 -13.61
CA VAL A 290 12.02 8.71 -13.28
C VAL A 290 11.21 9.16 -12.05
N PHE A 291 10.02 8.60 -11.89
CA PHE A 291 9.12 8.80 -10.75
C PHE A 291 8.73 10.25 -10.49
N PRO A 292 8.03 10.91 -11.42
CA PRO A 292 7.53 12.25 -11.20
C PRO A 292 6.49 12.29 -10.07
N THR A 293 6.47 13.39 -9.31
CA THR A 293 5.43 13.73 -8.33
C THR A 293 5.26 15.23 -8.23
N TRP A 294 4.01 15.70 -8.11
CA TRP A 294 3.71 17.12 -8.03
C TRP A 294 3.66 17.63 -6.59
N SER A 295 4.03 18.91 -6.39
CA SER A 295 3.63 19.61 -5.18
C SER A 295 2.11 19.81 -5.14
N PRO A 296 1.47 19.90 -3.95
CA PRO A 296 0.02 20.05 -3.83
C PRO A 296 -0.54 21.34 -4.44
N ASP A 297 0.29 22.35 -4.58
CA ASP A 297 -0.08 23.62 -5.25
C ASP A 297 0.04 23.55 -6.78
N GLY A 298 0.67 22.49 -7.32
CA GLY A 298 0.90 22.24 -8.73
C GLY A 298 2.02 23.06 -9.35
N LYS A 299 2.83 23.76 -8.54
CA LYS A 299 3.88 24.66 -9.04
C LYS A 299 5.25 24.00 -9.19
N TRP A 300 5.44 22.81 -8.66
CA TRP A 300 6.69 22.09 -8.69
C TRP A 300 6.47 20.64 -9.09
N LEU A 301 7.29 20.15 -10.01
CA LEU A 301 7.42 18.74 -10.33
C LEU A 301 8.73 18.22 -9.73
N TYR A 302 8.62 17.24 -8.83
CA TYR A 302 9.76 16.52 -8.25
C TYR A 302 9.94 15.20 -8.97
N TYR A 303 11.18 14.72 -9.09
CA TYR A 303 11.50 13.44 -9.74
C TYR A 303 12.87 12.94 -9.33
N CYS A 304 13.15 11.67 -9.60
CA CYS A 304 14.45 11.06 -9.35
C CYS A 304 15.32 11.15 -10.59
N VAL A 305 16.61 11.43 -10.39
CA VAL A 305 17.61 11.56 -11.47
C VAL A 305 18.88 10.83 -11.09
N ALA A 306 19.41 10.02 -12.01
CA ALA A 306 20.79 9.52 -11.97
C ALA A 306 21.56 10.04 -13.16
N GLU A 307 22.77 10.52 -12.91
CA GLU A 307 23.73 10.82 -13.98
C GLU A 307 24.39 9.54 -14.47
N ASP A 308 24.44 9.35 -15.77
CA ASP A 308 25.02 8.15 -16.35
C ASP A 308 26.54 8.31 -16.56
N SER A 309 27.30 8.12 -15.50
CA SER A 309 28.76 8.06 -15.58
C SER A 309 29.28 6.80 -16.32
N VAL A 310 28.38 5.89 -16.68
CA VAL A 310 28.68 4.60 -17.32
C VAL A 310 27.91 4.41 -18.65
N TYR A 311 27.47 5.51 -19.26
CA TYR A 311 26.78 5.52 -20.54
C TYR A 311 27.60 4.77 -21.60
N GLY A 312 26.95 3.84 -22.33
CA GLY A 312 27.61 3.00 -23.35
C GLY A 312 28.28 1.74 -22.81
N THR A 313 28.31 1.52 -21.50
CA THR A 313 28.75 0.23 -20.92
C THR A 313 27.59 -0.77 -20.83
N ASP A 314 27.89 -2.07 -20.70
CA ASP A 314 26.85 -3.07 -20.48
C ASP A 314 26.15 -2.82 -19.14
N PHE A 315 24.94 -2.27 -19.20
CA PHE A 315 24.15 -1.92 -18.03
C PHE A 315 23.87 -3.10 -17.10
N LYS A 316 23.94 -4.35 -17.59
CA LYS A 316 23.82 -5.55 -16.75
C LYS A 316 25.00 -5.73 -15.80
N GLN A 317 26.13 -5.09 -16.10
CA GLN A 317 27.34 -5.16 -15.28
C GLN A 317 27.50 -3.96 -14.34
N CYS A 318 26.67 -2.93 -14.49
CA CYS A 318 26.81 -1.68 -13.72
C CYS A 318 25.49 -1.11 -13.16
N TYR A 319 24.39 -1.88 -13.18
CA TYR A 319 23.12 -1.44 -12.62
C TYR A 319 23.21 -1.07 -11.12
N ASP A 320 24.13 -1.70 -10.38
CA ASP A 320 24.41 -1.47 -8.98
C ASP A 320 25.31 -0.25 -8.69
N LYS A 321 25.71 0.48 -9.73
CA LYS A 321 26.54 1.69 -9.63
C LYS A 321 25.77 2.98 -9.90
N ARG A 322 24.46 2.90 -10.14
CA ARG A 322 23.61 4.05 -10.34
C ARG A 322 22.98 4.50 -9.04
N PHE A 323 23.08 5.79 -8.76
CA PHE A 323 22.55 6.43 -7.57
C PHE A 323 21.65 7.58 -7.99
N TYR A 324 20.39 7.52 -7.58
CA TYR A 324 19.38 8.51 -7.93
C TYR A 324 19.23 9.54 -6.82
N ASN A 325 19.35 10.80 -7.19
CA ASN A 325 19.05 11.98 -6.39
C ASN A 325 17.60 12.43 -6.63
N ILE A 326 17.09 13.34 -5.79
CA ILE A 326 15.78 13.96 -6.02
C ILE A 326 16.02 15.40 -6.48
N TYR A 327 15.42 15.74 -7.62
CA TYR A 327 15.41 17.08 -8.21
C TYR A 327 13.98 17.60 -8.32
N ARG A 328 13.84 18.90 -8.63
CA ARG A 328 12.56 19.51 -8.95
C ARG A 328 12.72 20.59 -10.03
N LYS A 329 11.63 20.85 -10.75
CA LYS A 329 11.48 22.00 -11.66
C LYS A 329 10.23 22.78 -11.29
N SER A 330 10.27 24.11 -11.37
CA SER A 330 9.07 24.92 -11.29
C SER A 330 8.22 24.72 -12.54
N PHE A 331 6.91 24.94 -12.43
CA PHE A 331 5.95 24.73 -13.52
C PHE A 331 4.93 25.86 -13.57
N ASP A 332 4.69 26.37 -14.78
CA ASP A 332 3.61 27.32 -15.08
C ASP A 332 2.52 26.60 -15.88
N ALA A 333 1.39 26.36 -15.23
CA ALA A 333 0.26 25.64 -15.84
C ALA A 333 -0.43 26.40 -16.98
N LYS A 334 -0.21 27.72 -17.12
CA LYS A 334 -0.79 28.54 -18.22
C LYS A 334 -0.01 28.37 -19.52
N THR A 335 1.31 28.31 -19.41
CA THR A 335 2.22 28.22 -20.55
C THR A 335 2.72 26.78 -20.76
N LEU A 336 2.48 25.88 -19.83
CA LEU A 336 3.01 24.51 -19.77
C LEU A 336 4.54 24.48 -19.75
N ALA A 337 5.17 25.55 -19.28
CA ALA A 337 6.62 25.69 -19.24
C ALA A 337 7.21 25.23 -17.91
N PHE A 338 8.36 24.56 -17.99
CA PHE A 338 9.17 24.19 -16.85
C PHE A 338 10.34 25.16 -16.69
N GLY A 339 10.66 25.50 -15.44
CA GLY A 339 11.84 26.32 -15.11
C GLY A 339 13.11 25.49 -15.00
N GLU A 340 14.15 26.11 -14.46
CA GLU A 340 15.44 25.46 -14.20
C GLU A 340 15.32 24.33 -13.19
N GLU A 341 16.22 23.38 -13.27
CA GLU A 341 16.29 22.22 -12.38
C GLU A 341 17.00 22.59 -11.07
N GLU A 342 16.46 22.14 -9.96
CA GLU A 342 17.03 22.32 -8.62
C GLU A 342 17.23 20.99 -7.92
N LEU A 343 18.43 20.75 -7.35
CA LEU A 343 18.70 19.61 -6.49
C LEU A 343 17.98 19.77 -5.14
N VAL A 344 17.18 18.75 -4.74
CA VAL A 344 16.43 18.74 -3.49
C VAL A 344 17.11 17.85 -2.44
N TYR A 345 17.58 16.66 -2.86
CA TYR A 345 18.24 15.72 -1.96
C TYR A 345 19.31 14.92 -2.71
N ASP A 346 20.55 15.00 -2.20
CA ASP A 346 21.73 14.32 -2.73
C ASP A 346 21.98 12.99 -1.99
N ALA A 347 21.40 11.90 -2.48
CA ALA A 347 21.64 10.57 -1.98
C ALA A 347 22.95 9.96 -2.54
N ALA A 348 23.30 10.32 -3.77
CA ALA A 348 24.48 9.79 -4.45
C ALA A 348 25.77 10.11 -3.71
N GLN A 349 25.89 11.28 -3.08
CA GLN A 349 27.01 11.63 -2.22
C GLN A 349 27.24 10.62 -1.09
N LYS A 350 26.17 9.98 -0.61
CA LYS A 350 26.21 8.95 0.44
C LYS A 350 26.25 7.52 -0.14
N ARG A 351 26.37 7.38 -1.46
CA ARG A 351 26.23 6.10 -2.20
C ARG A 351 24.88 5.42 -1.88
N ARG A 352 23.82 6.24 -1.82
CA ARG A 352 22.43 5.81 -1.68
C ARG A 352 21.64 6.26 -2.91
N SER A 353 20.45 5.72 -3.07
CA SER A 353 19.63 5.91 -4.25
C SER A 353 18.17 6.07 -3.87
N CYS A 354 17.56 7.16 -4.33
CA CYS A 354 16.17 7.51 -4.07
C CYS A 354 15.22 6.90 -5.10
N SER A 355 14.00 6.61 -4.67
CA SER A 355 12.91 6.21 -5.54
C SER A 355 11.54 6.58 -4.97
N LEU A 356 10.54 6.64 -5.85
CA LEU A 356 9.12 6.76 -5.49
C LEU A 356 8.79 7.96 -4.57
N PRO A 357 9.23 9.19 -4.89
CA PRO A 357 8.98 10.36 -4.07
C PRO A 357 7.49 10.71 -4.02
N ARG A 358 7.02 11.24 -2.86
CA ARG A 358 5.66 11.71 -2.62
C ARG A 358 5.67 12.93 -1.72
N ILE A 359 5.02 14.01 -2.12
CA ILE A 359 4.89 15.22 -1.31
C ILE A 359 3.67 15.10 -0.40
N SER A 360 3.80 15.53 0.86
CA SER A 360 2.68 15.60 1.81
C SER A 360 1.61 16.58 1.32
N PRO A 361 0.33 16.42 1.71
CA PRO A 361 -0.76 17.31 1.28
C PRO A 361 -0.58 18.78 1.64
N ASP A 362 0.19 19.09 2.69
CA ASP A 362 0.55 20.46 3.10
C ASP A 362 1.76 21.02 2.33
N GLY A 363 2.39 20.21 1.48
CA GLY A 363 3.57 20.59 0.69
C GLY A 363 4.88 20.71 1.47
N ARG A 364 4.89 20.34 2.75
CA ARG A 364 6.05 20.51 3.62
C ARG A 364 7.01 19.34 3.60
N TYR A 365 6.50 18.12 3.52
CA TYR A 365 7.33 16.94 3.65
C TYR A 365 7.40 16.17 2.33
N LEU A 366 8.58 15.65 2.04
CA LEU A 366 8.83 14.73 0.95
C LEU A 366 9.17 13.37 1.52
N VAL A 367 8.30 12.37 1.33
CA VAL A 367 8.56 10.98 1.66
C VAL A 367 9.03 10.23 0.42
N PHE A 368 10.02 9.34 0.55
CA PHE A 368 10.59 8.55 -0.55
C PHE A 368 11.18 7.25 -0.03
N ALA A 369 11.45 6.30 -0.91
CA ALA A 369 12.24 5.12 -0.55
C ALA A 369 13.72 5.37 -0.90
N GLU A 370 14.65 4.98 -0.02
CA GLU A 370 16.09 5.06 -0.22
C GLU A 370 16.74 3.70 -0.05
N GLY A 371 17.42 3.22 -1.06
CA GLY A 371 18.17 1.96 -1.06
C GLY A 371 19.64 2.14 -1.43
N GLY A 372 20.38 1.06 -1.54
CA GLY A 372 21.82 1.09 -1.84
C GLY A 372 22.14 1.55 -3.26
N TYR A 373 21.27 1.30 -4.23
CA TYR A 373 21.47 1.64 -5.64
C TYR A 373 20.15 1.50 -6.43
N GLY A 374 20.15 2.00 -7.67
CA GLY A 374 19.08 1.82 -8.65
C GLY A 374 17.82 2.61 -8.33
N CYS A 375 16.88 2.63 -9.26
CA CYS A 375 15.60 3.34 -9.11
C CYS A 375 14.47 2.43 -8.61
N PHE A 376 14.61 1.12 -8.68
CA PHE A 376 13.54 0.17 -8.39
C PHE A 376 13.92 -0.78 -7.25
N ASN A 377 14.12 -0.20 -6.07
CA ASN A 377 14.67 -0.86 -4.89
C ASN A 377 13.64 -1.64 -4.04
N ILE A 378 12.47 -1.95 -4.60
CA ILE A 378 11.38 -2.64 -3.89
C ILE A 378 11.70 -4.08 -3.42
N TRP A 379 12.81 -4.63 -3.89
CA TRP A 379 13.33 -5.92 -3.49
C TRP A 379 14.63 -5.83 -2.69
N HIS A 380 15.16 -4.61 -2.49
CA HIS A 380 16.40 -4.39 -1.78
C HIS A 380 16.14 -4.34 -0.28
N ASN A 381 16.73 -5.28 0.47
CA ASN A 381 16.49 -5.39 1.91
C ASN A 381 16.96 -4.17 2.73
N ASP A 382 17.76 -3.32 2.14
CA ASP A 382 18.25 -2.06 2.72
C ASP A 382 17.48 -0.82 2.23
N ALA A 383 16.31 -1.05 1.61
CA ALA A 383 15.43 0.03 1.18
C ALA A 383 14.52 0.44 2.35
N ASP A 384 14.66 1.67 2.80
CA ASP A 384 13.93 2.31 3.88
C ASP A 384 13.06 3.45 3.39
N ILE A 385 11.96 3.71 4.08
CA ILE A 385 11.20 4.96 3.90
C ILE A 385 11.91 6.08 4.63
N MET A 386 12.25 7.12 3.87
CA MET A 386 12.86 8.35 4.35
C MET A 386 11.87 9.51 4.23
N MET A 387 12.06 10.55 5.03
CA MET A 387 11.25 11.75 4.96
C MET A 387 12.14 13.00 5.14
N LEU A 388 11.97 13.96 4.23
CA LEU A 388 12.69 15.24 4.22
C LEU A 388 11.71 16.38 4.56
N ASP A 389 12.02 17.23 5.53
CA ASP A 389 11.33 18.51 5.72
C ASP A 389 11.86 19.51 4.70
N LEU A 390 11.05 19.85 3.69
CA LEU A 390 11.42 20.75 2.58
C LEU A 390 11.66 22.20 3.00
N ARG A 391 11.30 22.62 4.23
CA ARG A 391 11.55 23.96 4.74
C ARG A 391 12.98 24.16 5.20
N ASN A 392 13.60 23.12 5.74
CA ASN A 392 14.93 23.20 6.34
C ASN A 392 15.95 22.21 5.76
N GLY A 393 15.51 21.30 4.86
CA GLY A 393 16.35 20.29 4.24
C GLY A 393 16.80 19.16 5.20
N GLN A 394 16.11 18.98 6.35
CA GLN A 394 16.50 18.00 7.36
C GLN A 394 15.66 16.74 7.25
N LEU A 395 16.29 15.59 7.49
CA LEU A 395 15.60 14.31 7.58
C LEU A 395 14.81 14.21 8.89
N VAL A 396 13.57 13.76 8.76
CA VAL A 396 12.67 13.41 9.86
C VAL A 396 12.97 11.99 10.35
N ASP A 397 12.76 11.71 11.63
CA ASP A 397 12.91 10.36 12.17
C ASP A 397 11.79 9.43 11.69
N THR A 398 12.16 8.48 10.82
CA THR A 398 11.29 7.45 10.24
C THR A 398 11.61 6.02 10.72
N LYS A 399 12.54 5.87 11.66
CA LYS A 399 13.05 4.54 12.08
C LYS A 399 11.96 3.57 12.51
N SER A 400 10.93 4.05 13.20
CA SER A 400 9.83 3.22 13.69
C SER A 400 8.91 2.70 12.57
N MET A 401 8.99 3.27 11.36
CA MET A 401 8.27 2.81 10.18
C MET A 401 9.03 1.70 9.46
N ASN A 402 10.35 1.69 9.53
CA ASN A 402 11.24 0.80 8.79
C ASN A 402 11.52 -0.53 9.51
N SER A 403 12.10 -1.48 8.79
CA SER A 403 12.46 -2.81 9.28
C SER A 403 13.80 -3.27 8.73
N ALA A 404 14.20 -4.50 8.99
CA ALA A 404 15.39 -5.11 8.39
C ALA A 404 15.14 -5.65 6.96
N ARG A 405 14.02 -5.29 6.33
CA ARG A 405 13.62 -5.72 4.99
C ARG A 405 13.16 -4.52 4.18
N ALA A 406 12.85 -4.75 2.89
CA ALA A 406 12.46 -3.69 1.98
C ALA A 406 11.15 -3.01 2.35
N GLU A 407 11.16 -1.69 2.44
CA GLU A 407 10.03 -0.80 2.43
C GLU A 407 10.00 -0.01 1.12
N SER A 408 8.79 0.14 0.53
CA SER A 408 8.63 0.81 -0.77
C SER A 408 7.23 1.40 -0.96
N TYR A 409 7.03 2.15 -2.03
CA TYR A 409 5.74 2.74 -2.39
C TYR A 409 5.09 3.53 -1.26
N PRO A 410 5.74 4.56 -0.71
CA PRO A 410 5.10 5.41 0.28
C PRO A 410 3.91 6.15 -0.33
N SER A 411 2.83 6.28 0.44
CA SER A 411 1.63 7.02 0.06
C SER A 411 1.10 7.79 1.27
N TRP A 412 0.79 9.07 1.09
CA TRP A 412 0.19 9.92 2.11
C TRP A 412 -1.32 9.79 2.13
N SER A 413 -1.91 9.82 3.32
CA SER A 413 -3.34 10.11 3.48
C SER A 413 -3.65 11.56 3.14
N SER A 414 -4.91 11.85 2.80
CA SER A 414 -5.30 13.20 2.38
C SER A 414 -5.21 14.25 3.49
N ASN A 415 -5.24 13.84 4.76
CA ASN A 415 -5.04 14.72 5.91
C ASN A 415 -3.57 14.91 6.30
N GLY A 416 -2.63 14.16 5.68
CA GLY A 416 -1.19 14.31 5.92
C GLY A 416 -0.67 13.71 7.23
N HIS A 417 -1.48 12.93 7.96
CA HIS A 417 -1.08 12.30 9.22
C HIS A 417 -0.72 10.81 9.09
N TRP A 418 -1.11 10.16 7.99
CA TRP A 418 -0.85 8.73 7.79
C TRP A 418 0.00 8.50 6.57
N VAL A 419 0.95 7.58 6.70
CA VAL A 419 1.75 7.09 5.57
C VAL A 419 1.61 5.58 5.48
N MET A 420 1.21 5.09 4.32
CA MET A 420 1.28 3.66 3.99
C MET A 420 2.56 3.34 3.21
N CYS A 421 3.01 2.11 3.32
CA CYS A 421 4.04 1.54 2.45
C CYS A 421 3.79 0.05 2.18
N ALA A 422 4.42 -0.46 1.13
CA ALA A 422 4.55 -1.88 0.89
C ALA A 422 5.83 -2.39 1.57
N SER A 423 5.71 -3.24 2.59
CA SER A 423 6.82 -3.76 3.38
C SER A 423 6.95 -5.27 3.23
N ARG A 424 8.17 -5.78 3.17
CA ARG A 424 8.50 -7.22 3.13
C ARG A 424 8.95 -7.77 4.48
N ARG A 425 8.68 -7.04 5.58
CA ARG A 425 9.20 -7.35 6.92
C ARG A 425 8.80 -8.71 7.48
N ASP A 426 7.64 -9.27 7.05
CA ASP A 426 7.14 -10.52 7.61
C ASP A 426 8.01 -11.72 7.20
N ASP A 427 8.29 -11.87 5.91
CA ASP A 427 8.97 -13.05 5.37
C ASP A 427 10.07 -12.75 4.31
N GLY A 428 10.22 -11.50 3.91
CA GLY A 428 11.16 -11.07 2.87
C GLY A 428 10.73 -11.40 1.44
N ASN A 429 9.61 -12.09 1.24
CA ASN A 429 9.12 -12.54 -0.07
C ASN A 429 7.89 -11.77 -0.54
N TYR A 430 6.89 -11.63 0.34
CA TYR A 430 5.63 -10.98 0.01
C TYR A 430 5.57 -9.60 0.66
N SER A 431 5.30 -8.58 -0.14
CA SER A 431 5.00 -7.26 0.42
C SER A 431 3.59 -7.22 0.99
N ARG A 432 3.46 -6.56 2.15
CA ARG A 432 2.20 -6.30 2.86
C ARG A 432 2.03 -4.81 3.03
N VAL A 433 0.79 -4.35 3.18
CA VAL A 433 0.50 -2.94 3.45
C VAL A 433 0.71 -2.66 4.93
N TYR A 434 1.65 -1.79 5.23
CA TYR A 434 1.89 -1.24 6.56
C TYR A 434 1.54 0.23 6.59
N MET A 435 1.01 0.71 7.71
CA MET A 435 0.61 2.09 7.94
C MET A 435 1.27 2.62 9.20
N ALA A 436 1.67 3.90 9.19
CA ALA A 436 2.24 4.58 10.34
C ALA A 436 1.66 5.98 10.49
N TYR A 437 1.52 6.43 11.74
CA TYR A 437 1.12 7.79 12.10
C TYR A 437 2.32 8.72 12.04
N PHE A 438 2.12 9.91 11.50
CA PHE A 438 3.06 11.01 11.52
C PHE A 438 2.54 12.16 12.39
N ASP A 439 3.21 12.44 13.49
CA ASP A 439 2.81 13.45 14.49
C ASP A 439 3.32 14.87 14.18
N GLY A 440 3.86 15.09 12.96
CA GLY A 440 4.50 16.34 12.55
C GLY A 440 5.95 16.48 12.99
N LYS A 441 6.52 15.48 13.70
CA LYS A 441 7.91 15.45 14.18
C LYS A 441 8.62 14.15 13.83
N LYS A 442 7.93 13.00 13.98
CA LYS A 442 8.46 11.66 13.72
C LYS A 442 7.38 10.71 13.23
N MET A 443 7.79 9.63 12.59
CA MET A 443 6.92 8.49 12.29
C MET A 443 6.81 7.60 13.53
N HIS A 444 5.59 7.16 13.83
CA HIS A 444 5.32 6.18 14.86
C HIS A 444 5.53 4.74 14.35
N LYS A 445 5.39 3.76 15.24
CA LYS A 445 5.51 2.35 14.88
C LYS A 445 4.51 1.98 13.79
N ALA A 446 5.02 1.41 12.70
CA ALA A 446 4.16 0.92 11.63
C ALA A 446 3.41 -0.34 12.07
N PHE A 447 2.16 -0.46 11.65
CA PHE A 447 1.31 -1.62 11.88
C PHE A 447 0.80 -2.20 10.56
N LEU A 448 0.62 -3.51 10.53
CA LEU A 448 0.05 -4.22 9.39
C LEU A 448 -1.42 -3.85 9.21
N LEU A 449 -1.84 -3.57 7.98
CA LEU A 449 -3.25 -3.32 7.66
C LEU A 449 -4.12 -4.48 8.17
N PRO A 450 -5.08 -4.23 9.10
CA PRO A 450 -5.82 -5.29 9.77
C PRO A 450 -6.66 -6.13 8.80
N GLN A 451 -6.87 -7.39 9.12
CA GLN A 451 -7.63 -8.36 8.35
C GLN A 451 -8.70 -9.02 9.23
N ALA A 452 -9.80 -9.48 8.63
CA ALA A 452 -10.83 -10.20 9.35
C ALA A 452 -10.26 -11.44 10.07
N ASP A 453 -9.40 -12.20 9.39
CA ASP A 453 -8.63 -13.29 9.98
C ASP A 453 -7.14 -12.88 10.12
N PRO A 454 -6.54 -12.94 11.31
CA PRO A 454 -5.11 -12.64 11.49
C PRO A 454 -4.18 -13.46 10.59
N GLU A 455 -4.54 -14.71 10.26
CA GLU A 455 -3.74 -15.58 9.39
C GLU A 455 -3.82 -15.22 7.90
N HIS A 456 -4.73 -14.33 7.50
CA HIS A 456 -4.96 -13.98 6.09
C HIS A 456 -3.66 -13.70 5.32
N ASN A 457 -2.78 -12.88 5.88
CA ASN A 457 -1.54 -12.50 5.21
C ASN A 457 -0.48 -13.61 5.22
N ILE A 458 -0.53 -14.54 6.16
CA ILE A 458 0.34 -15.72 6.20
C ILE A 458 -0.06 -16.68 5.07
N LEU A 459 -1.35 -16.87 4.84
CA LEU A 459 -1.89 -17.80 3.86
C LEU A 459 -1.96 -17.22 2.45
N ARG A 460 -1.94 -15.91 2.30
CA ARG A 460 -2.07 -15.22 1.00
C ARG A 460 -0.73 -15.15 0.26
N LEU A 461 -0.58 -15.97 -0.77
CA LEU A 461 0.62 -16.04 -1.61
C LEU A 461 0.65 -14.96 -2.71
N LYS A 462 0.33 -13.71 -2.36
CA LYS A 462 0.37 -12.54 -3.25
C LYS A 462 0.97 -11.35 -2.52
N SER A 463 1.74 -10.56 -3.24
CA SER A 463 2.24 -9.26 -2.79
C SER A 463 1.23 -8.16 -3.04
N TYR A 464 1.18 -7.22 -2.12
CA TYR A 464 0.47 -5.94 -2.27
C TYR A 464 1.46 -4.90 -2.77
N ASN A 465 1.19 -4.30 -3.92
CA ASN A 465 2.05 -3.28 -4.50
C ASN A 465 1.30 -1.97 -4.64
N ARG A 466 2.04 -0.88 -4.42
CA ARG A 466 1.59 0.48 -4.61
C ARG A 466 0.24 0.76 -3.92
N PRO A 467 0.20 0.69 -2.57
CA PRO A 467 -0.99 1.09 -1.86
C PRO A 467 -1.22 2.59 -2.04
N GLU A 468 -2.44 2.98 -2.41
CA GLU A 468 -2.83 4.38 -2.60
C GLU A 468 -4.12 4.65 -1.82
N PHE A 469 -4.13 5.71 -1.01
CA PHE A 469 -5.33 6.15 -0.33
C PHE A 469 -6.36 6.73 -1.30
N MET A 470 -7.64 6.51 -1.01
CA MET A 470 -8.77 7.05 -1.76
C MET A 470 -9.85 7.53 -0.78
N LYS A 471 -10.50 8.65 -1.12
CA LYS A 471 -11.62 9.20 -0.33
C LYS A 471 -12.95 8.48 -0.57
N GLU A 472 -13.09 7.86 -1.73
CA GLU A 472 -14.30 7.23 -2.21
C GLU A 472 -13.99 5.96 -3.01
N PRO A 473 -14.93 5.02 -3.15
CA PRO A 473 -14.71 3.82 -3.94
C PRO A 473 -14.70 4.12 -5.43
N ILE A 474 -14.05 3.24 -6.21
CA ILE A 474 -14.16 3.23 -7.66
C ILE A 474 -15.51 2.61 -8.03
N ASN A 475 -16.39 3.39 -8.64
CA ASN A 475 -17.75 2.97 -8.97
C ASN A 475 -17.93 2.50 -10.42
N ILE A 476 -16.85 2.47 -11.23
CA ILE A 476 -16.88 1.97 -12.60
C ILE A 476 -16.88 0.44 -12.57
N SER A 477 -17.83 -0.16 -13.28
CA SER A 477 -17.95 -1.61 -13.27
C SER A 477 -16.80 -2.30 -14.00
N VAL A 478 -16.47 -3.51 -13.55
CA VAL A 478 -15.46 -4.38 -14.21
C VAL A 478 -15.79 -4.58 -15.70
N SER A 479 -17.08 -4.72 -16.04
CA SER A 479 -17.52 -4.90 -17.42
C SER A 479 -17.29 -3.67 -18.29
N GLU A 480 -17.45 -2.48 -17.74
CA GLU A 480 -17.18 -1.22 -18.43
C GLU A 480 -15.68 -1.04 -18.69
N PHE A 481 -14.84 -1.27 -17.69
CA PHE A 481 -13.39 -1.31 -17.92
C PHE A 481 -12.98 -2.34 -18.96
N ALA A 482 -13.61 -3.53 -18.96
CA ALA A 482 -13.30 -4.59 -19.94
C ALA A 482 -13.62 -4.18 -21.38
N LYS A 483 -14.74 -3.48 -21.61
CA LYS A 483 -15.09 -2.92 -22.94
C LYS A 483 -14.03 -1.91 -23.39
N VAL A 484 -13.71 -0.94 -22.55
CA VAL A 484 -12.71 0.08 -22.85
C VAL A 484 -11.33 -0.53 -23.12
N VAL A 485 -10.90 -1.53 -22.34
CA VAL A 485 -9.63 -2.23 -22.56
C VAL A 485 -9.60 -2.92 -23.93
N LYS A 486 -10.72 -3.51 -24.37
CA LYS A 486 -10.84 -4.15 -25.69
C LYS A 486 -10.96 -3.14 -26.84
N GLY A 487 -11.34 -1.88 -26.55
CA GLY A 487 -11.63 -0.85 -27.56
C GLY A 487 -13.06 -0.94 -28.12
N GLU A 488 -13.99 -1.43 -27.29
CA GLU A 488 -15.44 -1.55 -27.59
C GLU A 488 -16.22 -0.33 -27.08
#